data_20b7c2d677a02101d2deb1a08e9118fa
#
_entry.id   20b7c2d677a02101d2deb1a08e9118fa
#
_cell.length_a   1.000
_cell.length_b   1.000
_cell.length_c   1.000
_cell.angle_alpha   90.00
_cell.angle_beta   90.00
_cell.angle_gamma   90.00
#
_symmetry.space_group_name_H-M   'P 1'
#
loop_
_entity.id
_entity.type
_entity.pdbx_description
1 polymer ?
#
loop_
_entity_poly.entity_id
_entity_poly.type
_entity_poly.pdbx_seq_one_letter_code
_entity_poly.pdbx_strand_id
1 'polypeptide(L)'
;NVDGNSAMGSMLRYGTESAKQFNLLEVLDPAHAAAHRDGDIHIHDLDFLTLTTTCCQINLTDLFEHGFSTGHGVLRAPQSIGSYAALACIAIQSNQNDQHGGQAVPNFDRDMASGVAKTFSRAVQTSLTRAFEVLGGDEGKLDEVRKAASVWTLEPDEAGLAAEREQARRLFAGLIDDTNRLAKRIRRQAIEETRRQTYQAMEALIANLNTMNSRAGAQTPFSSINYGTDTSPEARMVMRCLLEATEAGLGGGETAIFPIQIFRVQAGVNLNPGDPNYDLFRLACRVSAKRLFPNFSFQDAPFNAEYHRPGHPETEIAYMGCRTRVMSNVHDTSRAQTWGRGNLSFTSINLPRLGIQADHDVDRFMSDFDASIDLVIDQLLERFKIQARKKVRNFPFLMGQGVWIGSENLGPDDAVAEVLEHAVTDRFIDRVDAKLGHPRADPHGDAIP
;
A
#
# COMPACT_ATOMS: atom_id res chain seq x y z
N ASN A 1 15.16 10.04 14.56
CA ASN A 1 13.94 10.79 14.75
C ASN A 1 14.20 12.04 15.54
N VAL A 2 14.34 13.15 14.84
CA VAL A 2 14.67 14.47 15.37
C VAL A 2 13.61 14.93 16.38
N ASP A 3 12.38 14.53 16.19
CA ASP A 3 11.23 15.03 16.96
C ASP A 3 11.07 14.42 18.36
N GLY A 4 11.70 13.29 18.63
CA GLY A 4 11.66 12.65 19.95
C GLY A 4 12.22 13.53 21.08
N ASN A 5 13.04 14.54 20.73
CA ASN A 5 13.62 15.50 21.67
C ASN A 5 12.90 16.86 21.69
N SER A 6 11.87 17.03 20.84
CA SER A 6 11.00 18.22 20.88
C SER A 6 10.06 18.17 22.07
N ALA A 7 9.47 19.30 22.42
CA ALA A 7 8.49 19.37 23.51
C ALA A 7 7.30 18.40 23.27
N MET A 8 6.79 18.34 22.05
CA MET A 8 5.73 17.42 21.66
C MET A 8 6.18 15.96 21.68
N GLY A 9 7.36 15.65 21.18
CA GLY A 9 7.93 14.32 21.24
C GLY A 9 8.15 13.82 22.65
N SER A 10 8.62 14.70 23.57
CA SER A 10 8.76 14.38 24.99
C SER A 10 7.41 14.11 25.66
N MET A 11 6.38 14.94 25.37
CA MET A 11 5.03 14.76 25.89
C MET A 11 4.41 13.43 25.43
N LEU A 12 4.58 13.07 24.16
CA LEU A 12 4.14 11.78 23.63
C LEU A 12 4.86 10.62 24.30
N ARG A 13 6.17 10.75 24.56
CA ARG A 13 6.94 9.73 25.28
C ARG A 13 6.39 9.48 26.68
N TYR A 14 6.07 10.55 27.43
CA TYR A 14 5.41 10.40 28.73
C TYR A 14 4.06 9.70 28.60
N GLY A 15 3.23 10.08 27.61
CA GLY A 15 1.96 9.44 27.34
C GLY A 15 2.11 7.95 27.00
N THR A 16 3.05 7.62 26.11
CA THR A 16 3.36 6.24 25.71
C THR A 16 3.80 5.38 26.91
N GLU A 17 4.76 5.86 27.70
CA GLU A 17 5.24 5.08 28.84
C GLU A 17 4.17 4.94 29.94
N SER A 18 3.35 5.98 30.15
CA SER A 18 2.22 5.90 31.07
C SER A 18 1.17 4.89 30.60
N ALA A 19 0.85 4.88 29.31
CA ALA A 19 -0.09 3.93 28.73
C ALA A 19 0.41 2.47 28.83
N LYS A 20 1.70 2.23 28.59
CA LYS A 20 2.32 0.89 28.77
C LYS A 20 2.17 0.42 30.21
N GLN A 21 2.50 1.27 31.18
CA GLN A 21 2.38 0.90 32.58
C GLN A 21 0.93 0.66 32.99
N PHE A 22 -0.01 1.51 32.55
CA PHE A 22 -1.43 1.31 32.78
C PHE A 22 -1.92 -0.03 32.22
N ASN A 23 -1.55 -0.35 30.97
CA ASN A 23 -1.95 -1.59 30.33
C ASN A 23 -1.37 -2.83 31.04
N LEU A 24 -0.13 -2.76 31.57
CA LEU A 24 0.50 -3.84 32.34
C LEU A 24 -0.12 -4.05 33.72
N LEU A 25 -0.60 -2.99 34.35
CA LEU A 25 -1.07 -3.04 35.72
C LEU A 25 -2.59 -3.26 35.86
N GLU A 26 -3.34 -2.71 34.89
CA GLU A 26 -4.80 -2.59 35.04
C GLU A 26 -5.61 -3.28 33.94
N VAL A 27 -4.99 -3.59 32.78
CA VAL A 27 -5.73 -4.09 31.60
C VAL A 27 -5.44 -5.56 31.32
N LEU A 28 -4.15 -5.92 31.24
CA LEU A 28 -3.73 -7.27 30.91
C LEU A 28 -3.97 -8.26 32.04
N ASP A 29 -4.27 -9.50 31.69
CA ASP A 29 -4.22 -10.60 32.66
C ASP A 29 -2.84 -10.59 33.36
N PRO A 30 -2.81 -10.79 34.68
CA PRO A 30 -1.57 -10.78 35.46
C PRO A 30 -0.49 -11.76 34.94
N ALA A 31 -0.88 -12.92 34.38
CA ALA A 31 0.06 -13.89 33.81
C ALA A 31 0.70 -13.34 32.53
N HIS A 32 -0.07 -12.72 31.63
CA HIS A 32 0.43 -12.09 30.42
C HIS A 32 1.36 -10.91 30.74
N ALA A 33 0.98 -10.08 31.70
CA ALA A 33 1.77 -8.96 32.16
C ALA A 33 3.09 -9.42 32.81
N ALA A 34 3.08 -10.50 33.61
CA ALA A 34 4.27 -11.09 34.20
C ALA A 34 5.22 -11.64 33.12
N ALA A 35 4.72 -12.46 32.21
CA ALA A 35 5.52 -13.03 31.12
C ALA A 35 6.17 -11.94 30.24
N HIS A 36 5.49 -10.81 30.01
CA HIS A 36 6.08 -9.68 29.30
C HIS A 36 7.19 -8.99 30.12
N ARG A 37 6.97 -8.74 31.41
CA ARG A 37 7.96 -8.11 32.30
C ARG A 37 9.19 -8.99 32.54
N ASP A 38 8.97 -10.28 32.64
CA ASP A 38 10.03 -11.26 32.88
C ASP A 38 10.85 -11.56 31.59
N GLY A 39 10.33 -11.13 30.42
CA GLY A 39 11.00 -11.27 29.13
C GLY A 39 10.82 -12.64 28.49
N ASP A 40 9.82 -13.43 28.89
CA ASP A 40 9.44 -14.69 28.24
C ASP A 40 8.76 -14.42 26.89
N ILE A 41 7.93 -13.37 26.83
CA ILE A 41 7.29 -12.87 25.65
C ILE A 41 7.50 -11.36 25.51
N HIS A 42 7.27 -10.83 24.30
CA HIS A 42 7.20 -9.39 24.07
C HIS A 42 5.89 -9.02 23.38
N ILE A 43 5.00 -8.34 24.11
CA ILE A 43 3.77 -7.77 23.57
C ILE A 43 4.13 -6.48 22.85
N HIS A 44 4.00 -6.48 21.51
CA HIS A 44 4.34 -5.31 20.68
C HIS A 44 3.31 -4.20 20.83
N ASP A 45 3.79 -2.95 20.73
CA ASP A 45 2.97 -1.74 20.74
C ASP A 45 1.99 -1.72 21.93
N LEU A 46 2.54 -1.98 23.11
CA LEU A 46 1.78 -2.11 24.36
C LEU A 46 1.06 -0.81 24.75
N ASP A 47 1.56 0.35 24.31
CA ASP A 47 0.90 1.65 24.45
C ASP A 47 -0.39 1.76 23.62
N PHE A 48 -0.48 1.02 22.51
CA PHE A 48 -1.68 0.93 21.67
C PHE A 48 -2.57 -0.29 21.96
N LEU A 49 -2.29 -1.05 23.01
CA LEU A 49 -2.94 -2.33 23.33
C LEU A 49 -4.47 -2.28 23.18
N THR A 50 -5.08 -1.25 23.75
CA THR A 50 -6.55 -1.09 23.80
C THR A 50 -7.08 -0.15 22.72
N LEU A 51 -6.22 0.53 21.97
CA LEU A 51 -6.63 1.64 21.12
C LEU A 51 -6.95 1.21 19.70
N THR A 52 -6.07 0.41 19.08
CA THR A 52 -6.17 0.18 17.63
C THR A 52 -5.48 -1.12 17.18
N THR A 53 -5.72 -1.47 15.92
CA THR A 53 -5.03 -2.53 15.15
C THR A 53 -3.66 -2.05 14.67
N THR A 54 -2.86 -2.94 14.03
CA THR A 54 -1.47 -2.59 13.77
C THR A 54 -1.11 -2.26 12.32
N CYS A 55 -1.54 -3.03 11.32
CA CYS A 55 -1.14 -2.81 9.92
C CYS A 55 -2.34 -2.97 8.98
N CYS A 56 -2.30 -2.33 7.79
CA CYS A 56 -3.33 -2.48 6.77
C CYS A 56 -2.77 -2.35 5.35
N GLN A 57 -3.41 -3.05 4.39
CA GLN A 57 -3.25 -2.86 2.95
C GLN A 57 -4.36 -1.93 2.44
N ILE A 58 -3.96 -0.73 2.02
CA ILE A 58 -4.87 0.34 1.59
C ILE A 58 -5.07 0.25 0.07
N ASN A 59 -6.30 0.10 -0.40
CA ASN A 59 -6.62 0.23 -1.82
C ASN A 59 -6.80 1.70 -2.18
N LEU A 60 -5.84 2.27 -2.90
CA LEU A 60 -5.92 3.66 -3.33
C LEU A 60 -6.93 3.86 -4.45
N THR A 61 -7.18 2.88 -5.30
CA THR A 61 -8.14 2.97 -6.39
C THR A 61 -9.54 3.29 -5.85
N ASP A 62 -10.02 2.56 -4.85
CA ASP A 62 -11.34 2.79 -4.25
C ASP A 62 -11.45 4.19 -3.63
N LEU A 63 -10.41 4.62 -2.91
CA LEU A 63 -10.37 5.96 -2.32
C LEU A 63 -10.35 7.07 -3.38
N PHE A 64 -9.70 6.84 -4.52
CA PHE A 64 -9.55 7.85 -5.57
C PHE A 64 -10.76 7.93 -6.50
N GLU A 65 -11.56 6.88 -6.61
CA GLU A 65 -12.73 6.85 -7.49
C GLU A 65 -13.80 7.85 -7.03
N HIS A 66 -14.05 7.88 -5.72
CA HIS A 66 -15.11 8.71 -5.14
C HIS A 66 -14.60 9.88 -4.30
N GLY A 67 -13.28 9.92 -4.06
CA GLY A 67 -12.70 10.81 -3.06
C GLY A 67 -12.92 10.26 -1.64
N PHE A 68 -12.34 10.93 -0.65
CA PHE A 68 -12.41 10.50 0.75
C PHE A 68 -12.33 11.69 1.70
N SER A 69 -12.70 11.47 2.97
CA SER A 69 -12.64 12.48 4.02
C SER A 69 -11.58 12.13 5.06
N THR A 70 -10.88 13.14 5.54
CA THR A 70 -9.95 13.03 6.69
C THR A 70 -10.53 13.65 7.96
N GLY A 71 -11.86 13.90 7.98
CA GLY A 71 -12.56 14.52 9.11
C GLY A 71 -12.78 16.02 8.97
N HIS A 72 -12.12 16.69 8.03
CA HIS A 72 -12.22 18.15 7.81
C HIS A 72 -12.82 18.53 6.44
N GLY A 73 -13.56 17.64 5.81
CA GLY A 73 -14.15 17.80 4.50
C GLY A 73 -13.76 16.69 3.54
N VAL A 74 -14.37 16.69 2.36
CA VAL A 74 -14.17 15.66 1.35
C VAL A 74 -13.10 16.10 0.35
N LEU A 75 -12.09 15.28 0.15
CA LEU A 75 -11.09 15.42 -0.91
C LEU A 75 -11.65 14.79 -2.18
N ARG A 76 -11.75 15.57 -3.25
CA ARG A 76 -12.27 15.08 -4.53
C ARG A 76 -11.31 14.08 -5.20
N ALA A 77 -11.83 13.25 -6.10
CA ALA A 77 -11.05 12.37 -6.97
C ALA A 77 -9.89 13.10 -7.67
N PRO A 78 -8.66 12.56 -7.66
CA PRO A 78 -7.49 13.22 -8.23
C PRO A 78 -7.55 13.30 -9.77
N GLN A 79 -6.96 14.34 -10.34
CA GLN A 79 -7.05 14.64 -11.76
C GLN A 79 -5.69 14.69 -12.48
N SER A 80 -4.58 14.47 -11.79
CA SER A 80 -3.23 14.44 -12.35
C SER A 80 -2.34 13.56 -11.49
N ILE A 81 -1.23 13.06 -12.05
CA ILE A 81 -0.28 12.22 -11.29
C ILE A 81 0.24 12.92 -10.02
N GLY A 82 0.43 14.24 -10.06
CA GLY A 82 0.80 15.00 -8.86
C GLY A 82 -0.27 14.98 -7.78
N SER A 83 -1.56 15.08 -8.14
CA SER A 83 -2.65 14.97 -7.18
C SER A 83 -2.86 13.53 -6.70
N TYR A 84 -2.61 12.50 -7.53
CA TYR A 84 -2.59 11.10 -7.11
C TYR A 84 -1.53 10.87 -6.04
N ALA A 85 -0.29 11.32 -6.27
CA ALA A 85 0.81 11.18 -5.30
C ALA A 85 0.52 11.92 -3.99
N ALA A 86 -0.03 13.13 -4.06
CA ALA A 86 -0.39 13.90 -2.87
C ALA A 86 -1.50 13.22 -2.07
N LEU A 87 -2.57 12.72 -2.71
CA LEU A 87 -3.65 12.03 -2.04
C LEU A 87 -3.22 10.65 -1.51
N ALA A 88 -2.29 9.96 -2.17
CA ALA A 88 -1.69 8.73 -1.63
C ALA A 88 -0.96 9.00 -0.30
N CYS A 89 -0.17 10.07 -0.22
CA CYS A 89 0.47 10.49 1.04
C CYS A 89 -0.56 10.81 2.12
N ILE A 90 -1.63 11.55 1.77
CA ILE A 90 -2.68 11.92 2.73
C ILE A 90 -3.43 10.68 3.21
N ALA A 91 -3.78 9.73 2.34
CA ALA A 91 -4.44 8.48 2.72
C ALA A 91 -3.58 7.66 3.70
N ILE A 92 -2.29 7.47 3.39
CA ILE A 92 -1.33 6.77 4.24
C ILE A 92 -1.21 7.46 5.61
N GLN A 93 -1.08 8.78 5.64
CA GLN A 93 -0.96 9.56 6.87
C GLN A 93 -2.24 9.56 7.70
N SER A 94 -3.40 9.64 7.04
CA SER A 94 -4.70 9.59 7.72
C SER A 94 -4.95 8.23 8.34
N ASN A 95 -4.65 7.14 7.62
CA ASN A 95 -4.80 5.79 8.16
C ASN A 95 -3.87 5.53 9.35
N GLN A 96 -2.67 6.13 9.35
CA GLN A 96 -1.74 6.00 10.48
C GLN A 96 -2.25 6.66 11.76
N ASN A 97 -3.20 7.59 11.69
CA ASN A 97 -3.82 8.15 12.89
C ASN A 97 -4.79 7.18 13.56
N ASP A 98 -5.39 6.28 12.77
CA ASP A 98 -6.30 5.26 13.26
C ASP A 98 -5.58 3.96 13.63
N GLN A 99 -4.32 3.79 13.18
CA GLN A 99 -3.62 2.52 13.23
C GLN A 99 -2.12 2.73 13.43
N HIS A 100 -1.45 1.93 14.27
CA HIS A 100 -0.06 2.22 14.67
C HIS A 100 1.02 1.60 13.80
N GLY A 101 0.76 0.52 13.11
CA GLY A 101 1.76 -0.22 12.34
C GLY A 101 1.97 0.24 10.92
N GLY A 102 2.28 -0.71 10.04
CA GLY A 102 2.59 -0.44 8.65
C GLY A 102 1.37 -0.07 7.80
N GLN A 103 1.51 0.99 7.02
CA GLN A 103 0.54 1.46 6.04
C GLN A 103 1.01 1.00 4.67
N ALA A 104 0.37 0.02 4.08
CA ALA A 104 0.81 -0.60 2.84
C ALA A 104 -0.14 -0.33 1.69
N VAL A 105 0.40 -0.17 0.47
CA VAL A 105 -0.37 -0.11 -0.77
C VAL A 105 -0.06 -1.36 -1.59
N PRO A 106 -1.04 -2.22 -1.87
CA PRO A 106 -0.80 -3.50 -2.50
C PRO A 106 -0.56 -3.42 -4.02
N ASN A 107 -1.10 -2.42 -4.71
CA ASN A 107 -1.09 -2.34 -6.16
C ASN A 107 -0.71 -0.93 -6.66
N PHE A 108 0.38 -0.39 -6.14
CA PHE A 108 0.77 1.01 -6.35
C PHE A 108 0.93 1.38 -7.83
N ASP A 109 1.47 0.52 -8.66
CA ASP A 109 1.61 0.73 -10.11
C ASP A 109 0.24 0.90 -10.78
N ARG A 110 -0.73 0.02 -10.48
CA ARG A 110 -2.10 0.07 -10.99
C ARG A 110 -2.85 1.29 -10.48
N ASP A 111 -2.76 1.53 -9.17
CA ASP A 111 -3.48 2.62 -8.51
C ASP A 111 -3.08 3.99 -9.07
N MET A 112 -1.81 4.14 -9.47
CA MET A 112 -1.26 5.41 -9.96
C MET A 112 -1.38 5.57 -11.49
N ALA A 113 -1.64 4.49 -12.24
CA ALA A 113 -1.68 4.49 -13.71
C ALA A 113 -2.69 5.49 -14.28
N SER A 114 -3.90 5.54 -13.72
CA SER A 114 -4.93 6.51 -14.13
C SER A 114 -4.48 7.97 -13.96
N GLY A 115 -3.62 8.25 -12.97
CA GLY A 115 -3.01 9.57 -12.78
C GLY A 115 -2.10 9.98 -13.93
N VAL A 116 -1.33 9.03 -14.46
CA VAL A 116 -0.48 9.23 -15.65
C VAL A 116 -1.35 9.44 -16.88
N ALA A 117 -2.38 8.62 -17.11
CA ALA A 117 -3.30 8.75 -18.25
C ALA A 117 -3.96 10.13 -18.28
N LYS A 118 -4.51 10.59 -17.14
CA LYS A 118 -5.12 11.92 -17.02
C LYS A 118 -4.11 13.07 -17.27
N THR A 119 -2.86 12.87 -16.79
CA THR A 119 -1.78 13.85 -17.00
C THR A 119 -1.37 13.92 -18.45
N PHE A 120 -1.26 12.78 -19.14
CA PHE A 120 -0.96 12.72 -20.56
C PHE A 120 -2.06 13.37 -21.39
N SER A 121 -3.32 13.03 -21.16
CA SER A 121 -4.46 13.64 -21.85
C SER A 121 -4.45 15.17 -21.70
N ARG A 122 -4.16 15.68 -20.50
CA ARG A 122 -4.03 17.13 -20.26
C ARG A 122 -2.83 17.74 -20.99
N ALA A 123 -1.70 17.05 -21.03
CA ALA A 123 -0.53 17.52 -21.75
C ALA A 123 -0.76 17.60 -23.26
N VAL A 124 -1.47 16.62 -23.84
CA VAL A 124 -1.92 16.64 -25.23
C VAL A 124 -2.87 17.79 -25.48
N GLN A 125 -3.91 17.93 -24.64
CA GLN A 125 -4.89 19.01 -24.72
C GLN A 125 -4.21 20.39 -24.73
N THR A 126 -3.29 20.62 -23.79
CA THR A 126 -2.53 21.87 -23.69
C THR A 126 -1.69 22.11 -24.94
N SER A 127 -1.01 21.06 -25.45
CA SER A 127 -0.16 21.18 -26.64
C SER A 127 -0.96 21.45 -27.90
N LEU A 128 -2.11 20.75 -28.07
CA LEU A 128 -3.02 20.98 -29.18
C LEU A 128 -3.58 22.41 -29.16
N THR A 129 -4.08 22.85 -28.00
CA THR A 129 -4.66 24.20 -27.85
C THR A 129 -3.64 25.29 -28.15
N ARG A 130 -2.45 25.20 -27.55
CA ARG A 130 -1.37 26.17 -27.80
C ARG A 130 -0.92 26.20 -29.27
N ALA A 131 -0.78 25.04 -29.90
CA ALA A 131 -0.44 24.97 -31.31
C ALA A 131 -1.52 25.62 -32.19
N PHE A 132 -2.80 25.35 -31.86
CA PHE A 132 -3.94 25.91 -32.60
C PHE A 132 -4.01 27.45 -32.48
N GLU A 133 -3.86 27.99 -31.26
CA GLU A 133 -3.81 29.43 -31.00
C GLU A 133 -2.64 30.12 -31.70
N VAL A 134 -1.43 29.57 -31.58
CA VAL A 134 -0.19 30.13 -32.19
C VAL A 134 -0.27 30.15 -33.73
N LEU A 135 -0.94 29.17 -34.32
CA LEU A 135 -1.13 29.10 -35.78
C LEU A 135 -2.32 29.95 -36.28
N GLY A 136 -2.97 30.70 -35.42
CA GLY A 136 -4.09 31.57 -35.79
C GLY A 136 -5.40 30.83 -36.03
N GLY A 137 -5.62 29.71 -35.35
CA GLY A 137 -6.88 28.98 -35.40
C GLY A 137 -8.07 29.79 -34.84
N ASP A 138 -9.26 29.46 -35.33
CA ASP A 138 -10.52 30.09 -34.91
C ASP A 138 -10.85 29.77 -33.44
N GLU A 139 -10.94 30.78 -32.59
CA GLU A 139 -11.25 30.62 -31.15
C GLU A 139 -12.57 29.87 -30.90
N GLY A 140 -13.56 29.98 -31.80
CA GLY A 140 -14.82 29.22 -31.71
C GLY A 140 -14.66 27.71 -31.78
N LYS A 141 -13.50 27.19 -32.24
CA LYS A 141 -13.18 25.75 -32.31
C LYS A 141 -12.33 25.21 -31.15
N LEU A 142 -11.98 26.04 -30.18
CA LEU A 142 -11.12 25.62 -29.06
C LEU A 142 -11.70 24.45 -28.26
N ASP A 143 -13.01 24.34 -28.13
CA ASP A 143 -13.62 23.19 -27.45
C ASP A 143 -13.52 21.88 -28.24
N GLU A 144 -13.57 21.97 -29.58
CA GLU A 144 -13.29 20.82 -30.45
C GLU A 144 -11.83 20.37 -30.30
N VAL A 145 -10.89 21.32 -30.30
CA VAL A 145 -9.47 21.06 -30.11
C VAL A 145 -9.21 20.40 -28.75
N ARG A 146 -9.86 20.87 -27.69
CA ARG A 146 -9.72 20.26 -26.35
C ARG A 146 -10.24 18.84 -26.30
N LYS A 147 -11.42 18.57 -26.89
CA LYS A 147 -12.01 17.23 -26.94
C LYS A 147 -11.17 16.26 -27.77
N ALA A 148 -10.42 16.75 -28.72
CA ALA A 148 -9.54 15.94 -29.56
C ALA A 148 -8.47 15.18 -28.77
N ALA A 149 -8.05 15.64 -27.61
CA ALA A 149 -7.08 14.95 -26.75
C ALA A 149 -7.52 13.54 -26.33
N SER A 150 -8.80 13.22 -26.34
CA SER A 150 -9.33 11.91 -25.95
C SER A 150 -8.95 10.75 -26.88
N VAL A 151 -8.53 11.06 -28.12
CA VAL A 151 -8.09 10.05 -29.09
C VAL A 151 -6.64 9.62 -28.83
N TRP A 152 -5.87 10.46 -28.13
CA TRP A 152 -4.44 10.27 -27.91
C TRP A 152 -4.22 9.39 -26.68
N THR A 153 -3.43 8.34 -26.87
CA THR A 153 -3.00 7.42 -25.79
C THR A 153 -1.48 7.42 -25.65
N LEU A 154 -0.96 7.01 -24.52
CA LEU A 154 0.46 7.07 -24.21
C LEU A 154 1.29 6.21 -25.15
N GLU A 155 0.85 4.97 -25.42
CA GLU A 155 1.45 4.05 -26.40
C GLU A 155 0.36 3.50 -27.34
N PRO A 156 0.01 4.22 -28.43
CA PRO A 156 -0.97 3.76 -29.40
C PRO A 156 -0.39 2.66 -30.29
N ASP A 157 -1.26 1.80 -30.77
CA ASP A 157 -1.01 0.94 -31.89
C ASP A 157 -0.98 1.73 -33.23
N GLU A 158 -0.80 1.04 -34.36
CA GLU A 158 -0.79 1.67 -35.69
C GLU A 158 -2.09 2.39 -36.01
N ALA A 159 -3.24 1.82 -35.61
CA ALA A 159 -4.55 2.43 -35.84
C ALA A 159 -4.72 3.70 -35.00
N GLY A 160 -4.29 3.69 -33.75
CA GLY A 160 -4.25 4.86 -32.86
C GLY A 160 -3.36 5.96 -33.42
N LEU A 161 -2.15 5.63 -33.89
CA LEU A 161 -1.27 6.61 -34.57
C LEU A 161 -1.90 7.20 -35.84
N ALA A 162 -2.63 6.39 -36.61
CA ALA A 162 -3.35 6.87 -37.79
C ALA A 162 -4.49 7.81 -37.40
N ALA A 163 -5.26 7.48 -36.35
CA ALA A 163 -6.34 8.32 -35.83
C ALA A 163 -5.83 9.68 -35.33
N GLU A 164 -4.71 9.70 -34.61
CA GLU A 164 -4.07 10.95 -34.15
C GLU A 164 -3.63 11.85 -35.32
N ARG A 165 -3.03 11.25 -36.37
CA ARG A 165 -2.61 11.99 -37.58
C ARG A 165 -3.83 12.56 -38.32
N GLU A 166 -4.88 11.76 -38.47
CA GLU A 166 -6.12 12.21 -39.11
C GLU A 166 -6.77 13.34 -38.33
N GLN A 167 -6.81 13.23 -37.01
CA GLN A 167 -7.33 14.28 -36.16
C GLN A 167 -6.52 15.57 -36.27
N ALA A 168 -5.18 15.47 -36.21
CA ALA A 168 -4.32 16.64 -36.40
C ALA A 168 -4.52 17.27 -37.78
N ARG A 169 -4.69 16.47 -38.85
CA ARG A 169 -4.98 16.96 -40.20
C ARG A 169 -6.30 17.75 -40.23
N ARG A 170 -7.36 17.25 -39.59
CA ARG A 170 -8.66 17.92 -39.54
C ARG A 170 -8.61 19.23 -38.76
N LEU A 171 -7.97 19.22 -37.59
CA LEU A 171 -7.90 20.39 -36.71
C LEU A 171 -7.04 21.51 -37.29
N PHE A 172 -5.93 21.17 -37.94
CA PHE A 172 -4.95 22.13 -38.43
C PHE A 172 -5.01 22.35 -39.95
N ALA A 173 -6.11 21.93 -40.60
CA ALA A 173 -6.34 22.14 -42.01
C ALA A 173 -6.27 23.62 -42.35
N GLY A 174 -5.43 24.02 -43.31
CA GLY A 174 -5.23 25.40 -43.73
C GLY A 174 -4.41 26.27 -42.76
N LEU A 175 -4.00 25.75 -41.61
CA LEU A 175 -3.13 26.45 -40.65
C LEU A 175 -1.66 26.09 -40.82
N ILE A 176 -1.37 24.86 -41.27
CA ILE A 176 -0.01 24.37 -41.48
C ILE A 176 -0.01 23.28 -42.56
N ASP A 177 1.03 23.25 -43.40
CA ASP A 177 1.15 22.27 -44.49
C ASP A 177 1.48 20.87 -43.95
N ASP A 178 2.43 20.74 -43.02
CA ASP A 178 2.89 19.43 -42.49
C ASP A 178 2.24 19.14 -41.12
N THR A 179 0.98 18.75 -41.13
CA THR A 179 0.22 18.34 -39.95
C THR A 179 0.77 17.04 -39.31
N ASN A 180 1.40 16.14 -40.09
CA ASN A 180 2.02 14.92 -39.56
C ASN A 180 3.25 15.23 -38.70
N ARG A 181 4.06 16.18 -39.10
CA ARG A 181 5.21 16.64 -38.32
C ARG A 181 4.72 17.33 -37.02
N LEU A 182 3.65 18.11 -37.12
CA LEU A 182 3.02 18.74 -35.95
C LEU A 182 2.52 17.70 -34.95
N ALA A 183 1.76 16.69 -35.40
CA ALA A 183 1.26 15.60 -34.56
C ALA A 183 2.41 14.87 -33.82
N LYS A 184 3.48 14.52 -34.52
CA LYS A 184 4.67 13.91 -33.91
C LYS A 184 5.32 14.80 -32.85
N ARG A 185 5.36 16.11 -33.07
CA ARG A 185 5.92 17.07 -32.08
C ARG A 185 5.03 17.17 -30.85
N ILE A 186 3.72 17.28 -31.03
CA ILE A 186 2.74 17.33 -29.94
C ILE A 186 2.87 16.06 -29.08
N ARG A 187 2.86 14.88 -29.69
CA ARG A 187 3.03 13.60 -29.00
C ARG A 187 4.31 13.56 -28.17
N ARG A 188 5.45 13.87 -28.79
CA ARG A 188 6.73 13.87 -28.08
C ARG A 188 6.72 14.81 -26.89
N GLN A 189 6.24 16.03 -27.08
CA GLN A 189 6.15 17.02 -25.99
C GLN A 189 5.22 16.57 -24.88
N ALA A 190 4.06 15.95 -25.20
CA ALA A 190 3.13 15.43 -24.21
C ALA A 190 3.75 14.26 -23.39
N ILE A 191 4.47 13.35 -24.05
CA ILE A 191 5.18 12.26 -23.37
C ILE A 191 6.27 12.81 -22.44
N GLU A 192 7.12 13.72 -22.93
CA GLU A 192 8.19 14.34 -22.17
C GLU A 192 7.64 15.07 -20.92
N GLU A 193 6.58 15.84 -21.10
CA GLU A 193 5.92 16.56 -20.01
C GLU A 193 5.27 15.61 -19.00
N THR A 194 4.59 14.57 -19.46
CA THR A 194 3.97 13.56 -18.59
C THR A 194 5.05 12.82 -17.79
N ARG A 195 6.14 12.41 -18.42
CA ARG A 195 7.27 11.76 -17.74
C ARG A 195 7.89 12.70 -16.69
N ARG A 196 8.11 13.96 -17.03
CA ARG A 196 8.63 14.96 -16.10
C ARG A 196 7.73 15.13 -14.88
N GLN A 197 6.41 15.28 -15.08
CA GLN A 197 5.44 15.41 -14.00
C GLN A 197 5.36 14.13 -13.15
N THR A 198 5.44 12.94 -13.78
CA THR A 198 5.43 11.67 -13.07
C THR A 198 6.68 11.51 -12.21
N TYR A 199 7.84 11.84 -12.73
CA TYR A 199 9.09 11.80 -11.96
C TYR A 199 9.01 12.74 -10.74
N GLN A 200 8.59 13.98 -10.94
CA GLN A 200 8.43 14.95 -9.84
C GLN A 200 7.40 14.49 -8.80
N ALA A 201 6.30 13.84 -9.24
CA ALA A 201 5.31 13.29 -8.32
C ALA A 201 5.88 12.15 -7.48
N MET A 202 6.69 11.26 -8.06
CA MET A 202 7.35 10.15 -7.33
C MET A 202 8.44 10.67 -6.38
N GLU A 203 9.23 11.64 -6.81
CA GLU A 203 10.22 12.32 -5.96
C GLU A 203 9.55 13.00 -4.76
N ALA A 204 8.46 13.75 -4.99
CA ALA A 204 7.70 14.40 -3.93
C ALA A 204 7.04 13.42 -2.97
N LEU A 205 6.52 12.28 -3.48
CA LEU A 205 5.95 11.21 -2.65
C LEU A 205 7.03 10.62 -1.72
N ILE A 206 8.20 10.28 -2.25
CA ILE A 206 9.32 9.76 -1.46
C ILE A 206 9.75 10.78 -0.40
N ALA A 207 9.94 12.05 -0.79
CA ALA A 207 10.31 13.11 0.14
C ALA A 207 9.27 13.30 1.25
N ASN A 208 7.98 13.32 0.89
CA ASN A 208 6.87 13.49 1.83
C ASN A 208 6.84 12.37 2.87
N LEU A 209 6.90 11.10 2.44
CA LEU A 209 6.84 9.94 3.33
C LEU A 209 8.07 9.80 4.24
N ASN A 210 9.16 10.53 3.96
CA ASN A 210 10.36 10.56 4.81
C ASN A 210 10.44 11.79 5.72
N THR A 211 9.64 12.83 5.47
CA THR A 211 9.76 14.11 6.17
C THR A 211 8.52 14.55 6.91
N MET A 212 7.34 14.18 6.43
CA MET A 212 6.08 14.58 7.06
C MET A 212 5.70 13.62 8.19
N ASN A 213 5.49 14.19 9.35
CA ASN A 213 5.00 13.45 10.52
C ASN A 213 3.48 13.38 10.47
N SER A 214 2.92 12.18 10.51
CA SER A 214 1.47 11.98 10.49
C SER A 214 0.85 11.96 11.89
N ARG A 215 1.64 11.57 12.90
CA ARG A 215 1.23 11.64 14.30
C ARG A 215 1.82 12.85 14.98
N ALA A 216 1.02 13.47 15.86
CA ALA A 216 1.50 14.58 16.66
C ALA A 216 2.83 14.22 17.32
N GLY A 217 3.87 14.86 16.86
CA GLY A 217 5.17 14.94 17.53
C GLY A 217 6.23 13.95 17.16
N ALA A 218 6.19 13.07 16.18
CA ALA A 218 7.44 12.40 15.88
C ALA A 218 7.51 11.22 14.92
N GLN A 219 6.46 10.72 14.35
CA GLN A 219 6.57 9.52 13.55
C GLN A 219 6.23 9.75 12.10
N THR A 220 7.22 9.59 11.21
CA THR A 220 6.96 9.44 9.78
C THR A 220 6.16 8.16 9.53
N PRO A 221 5.29 8.13 8.50
CA PRO A 221 4.50 6.95 8.20
C PRO A 221 5.37 5.73 7.91
N PHE A 222 5.18 4.65 8.66
CA PHE A 222 5.79 3.37 8.35
C PHE A 222 5.08 2.78 7.12
N SER A 223 5.46 3.27 5.96
CA SER A 223 4.77 3.03 4.70
C SER A 223 5.47 2.00 3.83
N SER A 224 4.70 1.25 3.04
CA SER A 224 5.20 0.33 2.03
C SER A 224 4.33 0.33 0.78
N ILE A 225 4.93 0.00 -0.35
CA ILE A 225 4.25 -0.09 -1.64
C ILE A 225 4.69 -1.36 -2.37
N ASN A 226 3.72 -2.06 -2.97
CA ASN A 226 3.95 -3.22 -3.84
C ASN A 226 3.64 -2.83 -5.28
N TYR A 227 4.47 -3.26 -6.23
CA TYR A 227 4.35 -2.94 -7.65
C TYR A 227 5.19 -3.90 -8.49
N GLY A 228 5.07 -3.87 -9.82
CA GLY A 228 5.94 -4.63 -10.73
C GLY A 228 5.18 -5.40 -11.82
N THR A 229 3.90 -5.70 -11.62
CA THR A 229 3.14 -6.64 -12.45
C THR A 229 2.24 -5.98 -13.50
N ASP A 230 1.88 -4.72 -13.35
CA ASP A 230 1.11 -4.03 -14.37
C ASP A 230 1.97 -3.68 -15.59
N THR A 231 1.55 -4.16 -16.77
CA THR A 231 2.27 -3.96 -18.04
C THR A 231 1.74 -2.78 -18.87
N SER A 232 0.74 -2.04 -18.38
CA SER A 232 0.23 -0.86 -19.07
C SER A 232 1.32 0.22 -19.21
N PRO A 233 1.33 0.99 -20.28
CA PRO A 233 2.31 2.06 -20.48
C PRO A 233 2.36 3.06 -19.33
N GLU A 234 1.22 3.37 -18.77
CA GLU A 234 1.04 4.29 -17.64
C GLU A 234 1.69 3.75 -16.36
N ALA A 235 1.40 2.50 -16.00
CA ALA A 235 2.01 1.86 -14.83
C ALA A 235 3.51 1.68 -15.01
N ARG A 236 3.98 1.32 -16.21
CA ARG A 236 5.40 1.26 -16.54
C ARG A 236 6.10 2.60 -16.34
N MET A 237 5.44 3.71 -16.71
CA MET A 237 5.97 5.06 -16.48
C MET A 237 6.05 5.38 -14.97
N VAL A 238 5.04 5.01 -14.18
CA VAL A 238 5.06 5.14 -12.71
C VAL A 238 6.25 4.39 -12.13
N MET A 239 6.37 3.10 -12.44
CA MET A 239 7.45 2.24 -11.92
C MET A 239 8.83 2.76 -12.28
N ARG A 240 9.03 3.16 -13.53
CA ARG A 240 10.31 3.73 -13.99
C ARG A 240 10.66 4.99 -13.22
N CYS A 241 9.73 5.95 -13.14
CA CYS A 241 9.97 7.21 -12.45
C CYS A 241 10.18 7.02 -10.94
N LEU A 242 9.45 6.09 -10.31
CA LEU A 242 9.65 5.73 -8.91
C LEU A 242 11.04 5.15 -8.65
N LEU A 243 11.47 4.20 -9.49
CA LEU A 243 12.81 3.59 -9.38
C LEU A 243 13.93 4.61 -9.63
N GLU A 244 13.78 5.46 -10.65
CA GLU A 244 14.74 6.53 -10.95
C GLU A 244 14.84 7.56 -9.79
N ALA A 245 13.71 7.97 -9.20
CA ALA A 245 13.68 8.86 -8.05
C ALA A 245 14.29 8.20 -6.80
N THR A 246 14.02 6.91 -6.59
CA THR A 246 14.64 6.14 -5.51
C THR A 246 16.16 6.03 -5.71
N GLU A 247 16.62 5.79 -6.93
CA GLU A 247 18.05 5.73 -7.26
C GLU A 247 18.77 7.07 -7.00
N ALA A 248 18.10 8.18 -7.30
CA ALA A 248 18.60 9.52 -7.03
C ALA A 248 18.77 9.76 -5.52
N GLY A 249 17.81 9.30 -4.71
CA GLY A 249 17.79 9.54 -3.26
C GLY A 249 17.14 10.86 -2.87
N LEU A 250 17.24 11.23 -1.60
CA LEU A 250 16.79 12.53 -1.08
C LEU A 250 17.72 13.66 -1.50
N GLY A 251 17.39 14.90 -1.14
CA GLY A 251 18.06 16.12 -1.62
C GLY A 251 19.59 16.15 -1.53
N GLY A 252 20.19 15.51 -0.53
CA GLY A 252 21.65 15.32 -0.40
C GLY A 252 22.14 13.98 -0.95
N GLY A 253 21.29 13.20 -1.62
CA GLY A 253 21.60 11.88 -2.14
C GLY A 253 21.47 10.74 -1.12
N GLU A 254 20.87 11.00 0.05
CA GLU A 254 20.65 10.01 1.09
C GLU A 254 19.65 8.96 0.63
N THR A 255 19.80 7.73 1.13
CA THR A 255 18.82 6.67 0.90
C THR A 255 17.53 6.96 1.67
N ALA A 256 16.41 7.05 0.96
CA ALA A 256 15.08 7.16 1.57
C ALA A 256 14.76 5.85 2.32
N ILE A 257 14.20 5.96 3.53
CA ILE A 257 13.76 4.80 4.32
C ILE A 257 12.36 4.37 3.87
N PHE A 258 11.49 5.33 3.59
CA PHE A 258 10.10 5.10 3.20
C PHE A 258 9.80 5.68 1.80
N PRO A 259 8.83 5.10 1.11
CA PRO A 259 8.14 3.84 1.43
C PRO A 259 9.10 2.64 1.25
N ILE A 260 8.91 1.61 2.08
CA ILE A 260 9.53 0.30 1.81
C ILE A 260 8.95 -0.23 0.51
N GLN A 261 9.79 -0.51 -0.46
CA GLN A 261 9.37 -0.90 -1.81
C GLN A 261 9.49 -2.42 -1.98
N ILE A 262 8.45 -3.03 -2.54
CA ILE A 262 8.39 -4.46 -2.84
C ILE A 262 8.08 -4.62 -4.32
N PHE A 263 9.07 -5.04 -5.09
CA PHE A 263 8.94 -5.33 -6.51
C PHE A 263 8.49 -6.78 -6.70
N ARG A 264 7.33 -6.97 -7.31
CA ARG A 264 6.80 -8.29 -7.62
C ARG A 264 7.45 -8.83 -8.89
N VAL A 265 7.94 -10.07 -8.81
CA VAL A 265 8.57 -10.78 -9.92
C VAL A 265 7.68 -11.94 -10.33
N GLN A 266 7.39 -12.04 -11.64
CA GLN A 266 6.51 -13.05 -12.22
C GLN A 266 6.99 -13.44 -13.60
N ALA A 267 7.01 -14.74 -13.90
CA ALA A 267 7.32 -15.27 -15.22
C ALA A 267 6.29 -14.81 -16.26
N GLY A 268 6.74 -14.46 -17.44
CA GLY A 268 5.89 -13.90 -18.50
C GLY A 268 5.53 -12.42 -18.32
N VAL A 269 5.91 -11.80 -17.19
CA VAL A 269 5.67 -10.39 -16.91
C VAL A 269 6.98 -9.60 -16.86
N ASN A 270 7.95 -10.05 -16.05
CA ASN A 270 9.19 -9.30 -15.83
C ASN A 270 10.43 -10.14 -15.48
N LEU A 271 10.29 -11.47 -15.34
CA LEU A 271 11.40 -12.32 -14.88
C LEU A 271 12.42 -12.60 -16.00
N ASN A 272 11.97 -12.84 -17.22
CA ASN A 272 12.80 -13.32 -18.32
C ASN A 272 13.07 -12.25 -19.38
N PRO A 273 14.21 -12.33 -20.11
CA PRO A 273 14.41 -11.51 -21.31
C PRO A 273 13.26 -11.68 -22.31
N GLY A 274 12.68 -10.55 -22.74
CA GLY A 274 11.52 -10.55 -23.63
C GLY A 274 10.17 -10.36 -22.90
N ASP A 275 10.11 -10.51 -21.60
CA ASP A 275 8.90 -10.17 -20.82
C ASP A 275 8.65 -8.65 -20.87
N PRO A 276 7.37 -8.20 -20.88
CA PRO A 276 7.00 -6.79 -21.04
C PRO A 276 7.69 -5.82 -20.06
N ASN A 277 7.88 -6.21 -18.81
CA ASN A 277 8.48 -5.40 -17.73
C ASN A 277 9.91 -5.84 -17.37
N TYR A 278 10.58 -6.65 -18.19
CA TYR A 278 11.93 -7.12 -17.88
C TYR A 278 12.95 -5.99 -17.71
N ASP A 279 12.83 -4.94 -18.50
CA ASP A 279 13.68 -3.74 -18.40
C ASP A 279 13.51 -3.05 -17.04
N LEU A 280 12.30 -3.04 -16.49
CA LEU A 280 12.00 -2.51 -15.16
C LEU A 280 12.53 -3.41 -14.04
N PHE A 281 12.49 -4.72 -14.20
CA PHE A 281 13.12 -5.65 -13.28
C PHE A 281 14.64 -5.45 -13.20
N ARG A 282 15.30 -5.30 -14.35
CA ARG A 282 16.72 -4.96 -14.39
C ARG A 282 17.04 -3.63 -13.71
N LEU A 283 16.19 -2.61 -13.94
CA LEU A 283 16.30 -1.33 -13.25
C LEU A 283 16.12 -1.50 -11.72
N ALA A 284 15.12 -2.25 -11.30
CA ALA A 284 14.87 -2.54 -9.89
C ALA A 284 16.06 -3.23 -9.22
N CYS A 285 16.69 -4.22 -9.86
CA CYS A 285 17.91 -4.86 -9.37
C CYS A 285 19.07 -3.87 -9.20
N ARG A 286 19.27 -2.97 -10.18
CA ARG A 286 20.30 -1.92 -10.10
C ARG A 286 20.05 -0.97 -8.94
N VAL A 287 18.81 -0.52 -8.77
CA VAL A 287 18.42 0.40 -7.70
C VAL A 287 18.58 -0.28 -6.35
N SER A 288 18.14 -1.54 -6.21
CA SER A 288 18.28 -2.31 -4.98
C SER A 288 19.74 -2.50 -4.58
N ALA A 289 20.63 -2.77 -5.54
CA ALA A 289 22.06 -2.89 -5.28
C ALA A 289 22.69 -1.59 -4.73
N LYS A 290 22.12 -0.43 -5.08
CA LYS A 290 22.60 0.89 -4.64
C LYS A 290 21.91 1.39 -3.37
N ARG A 291 20.62 1.09 -3.19
CA ARG A 291 19.74 1.72 -2.20
C ARG A 291 19.13 0.74 -1.18
N LEU A 292 19.38 -0.57 -1.30
CA LEU A 292 18.76 -1.65 -0.54
C LEU A 292 17.25 -1.82 -0.80
N PHE A 293 16.65 -1.01 -1.64
CA PHE A 293 15.27 -1.10 -2.12
C PHE A 293 15.23 -1.02 -3.66
N PRO A 294 14.24 -1.65 -4.31
CA PRO A 294 13.17 -2.48 -3.73
C PRO A 294 13.64 -3.84 -3.22
N ASN A 295 12.85 -4.44 -2.32
CA ASN A 295 12.88 -5.88 -2.03
C ASN A 295 12.08 -6.62 -3.11
N PHE A 296 12.30 -7.93 -3.26
CA PHE A 296 11.67 -8.71 -4.31
C PHE A 296 10.71 -9.75 -3.73
N SER A 297 9.54 -9.89 -4.37
CA SER A 297 8.54 -10.90 -4.07
C SER A 297 8.26 -11.73 -5.31
N PHE A 298 8.49 -13.04 -5.24
CA PHE A 298 8.30 -13.96 -6.36
C PHE A 298 6.88 -14.53 -6.32
N GLN A 299 6.04 -14.10 -7.27
CA GLN A 299 4.64 -14.54 -7.35
C GLN A 299 4.51 -16.03 -7.69
N ASP A 300 5.45 -16.56 -8.46
CA ASP A 300 5.49 -17.97 -8.90
C ASP A 300 6.15 -18.91 -7.88
N ALA A 301 6.64 -18.41 -6.74
CA ALA A 301 7.13 -19.28 -5.68
C ALA A 301 5.99 -20.21 -5.22
N PRO A 302 6.23 -21.53 -4.98
CA PRO A 302 5.16 -22.49 -4.71
C PRO A 302 4.19 -22.04 -3.64
N PHE A 303 4.69 -21.47 -2.56
CA PHE A 303 3.89 -20.96 -1.44
C PHE A 303 3.07 -19.68 -1.76
N ASN A 304 3.37 -18.99 -2.88
CA ASN A 304 2.60 -17.85 -3.37
C ASN A 304 1.67 -18.26 -4.50
N ALA A 305 2.13 -19.11 -5.41
CA ALA A 305 1.36 -19.60 -6.55
C ALA A 305 0.07 -20.33 -6.14
N GLU A 306 0.03 -20.91 -4.96
CA GLU A 306 -1.17 -21.53 -4.39
C GLU A 306 -2.34 -20.56 -4.26
N TYR A 307 -2.07 -19.28 -3.98
CA TYR A 307 -3.08 -18.25 -3.72
C TYR A 307 -3.27 -17.27 -4.89
N HIS A 308 -2.27 -17.16 -5.74
CA HIS A 308 -2.30 -16.26 -6.89
C HIS A 308 -3.04 -16.87 -8.08
N ARG A 309 -3.99 -16.14 -8.65
CA ARG A 309 -4.72 -16.51 -9.87
C ARG A 309 -4.29 -15.61 -11.02
N PRO A 310 -3.67 -16.15 -12.08
CA PRO A 310 -3.29 -15.36 -13.25
C PRO A 310 -4.50 -14.61 -13.85
N GLY A 311 -4.31 -13.32 -14.16
CA GLY A 311 -5.38 -12.45 -14.65
C GLY A 311 -6.28 -11.83 -13.57
N HIS A 312 -6.04 -12.16 -12.29
CA HIS A 312 -6.77 -11.66 -11.14
C HIS A 312 -5.84 -10.86 -10.21
N PRO A 313 -5.62 -9.56 -10.49
CA PRO A 313 -4.69 -8.72 -9.73
C PRO A 313 -5.06 -8.57 -8.26
N GLU A 314 -6.33 -8.78 -7.91
CA GLU A 314 -6.82 -8.79 -6.53
C GLU A 314 -6.22 -9.94 -5.71
N THR A 315 -5.74 -11.01 -6.37
CA THR A 315 -5.13 -12.17 -5.71
C THR A 315 -3.60 -12.13 -5.70
N GLU A 316 -2.98 -11.12 -6.29
CA GLU A 316 -1.54 -10.94 -6.27
C GLU A 316 -1.05 -10.78 -4.83
N ILE A 317 -0.06 -11.60 -4.45
CA ILE A 317 0.47 -11.57 -3.10
C ILE A 317 1.11 -10.21 -2.82
N ALA A 318 0.68 -9.59 -1.74
CA ALA A 318 1.20 -8.32 -1.26
C ALA A 318 1.88 -8.47 0.10
N TYR A 319 2.87 -7.63 0.35
CA TYR A 319 3.59 -7.60 1.62
C TYR A 319 3.44 -6.23 2.27
N MET A 320 3.30 -6.23 3.58
CA MET A 320 3.41 -5.01 4.38
C MET A 320 4.88 -4.70 4.69
N GLY A 321 5.16 -3.48 5.12
CA GLY A 321 6.50 -3.07 5.50
C GLY A 321 7.15 -3.94 6.58
N CYS A 322 6.36 -4.48 7.49
CA CYS A 322 6.77 -5.46 8.51
C CYS A 322 7.06 -6.86 7.94
N ARG A 323 6.89 -7.08 6.63
CA ARG A 323 7.03 -8.34 5.88
C ARG A 323 5.89 -9.33 6.10
N THR A 324 4.79 -8.94 6.72
CA THR A 324 3.58 -9.76 6.72
C THR A 324 3.08 -9.98 5.29
N ARG A 325 2.96 -11.24 4.91
CA ARG A 325 2.44 -11.66 3.62
C ARG A 325 0.92 -11.68 3.66
N VAL A 326 0.29 -10.92 2.77
CA VAL A 326 -1.16 -10.91 2.62
C VAL A 326 -1.53 -11.74 1.41
N MET A 327 -2.31 -12.76 1.64
CA MET A 327 -2.79 -13.72 0.66
C MET A 327 -4.25 -14.03 0.98
N SER A 328 -4.88 -14.91 0.28
CA SER A 328 -6.30 -15.28 0.35
C SER A 328 -7.02 -14.94 1.68
N ASN A 329 -8.31 -14.77 1.65
CA ASN A 329 -9.12 -14.50 2.84
C ASN A 329 -9.72 -15.81 3.34
N VAL A 330 -9.22 -16.34 4.46
CA VAL A 330 -9.69 -17.62 5.03
C VAL A 330 -11.05 -17.50 5.69
N HIS A 331 -11.42 -16.31 6.18
CA HIS A 331 -12.73 -16.04 6.75
C HIS A 331 -13.81 -15.99 5.67
N ASP A 332 -13.52 -15.36 4.52
CA ASP A 332 -14.42 -15.26 3.39
C ASP A 332 -13.66 -15.51 2.07
N THR A 333 -13.71 -16.75 1.59
CA THR A 333 -13.00 -17.16 0.37
C THR A 333 -13.58 -16.54 -0.91
N SER A 334 -14.79 -15.98 -0.87
CA SER A 334 -15.38 -15.23 -1.97
C SER A 334 -14.73 -13.85 -2.15
N ARG A 335 -14.12 -13.32 -1.10
CA ARG A 335 -13.40 -12.05 -1.05
C ARG A 335 -11.90 -12.27 -0.83
N ALA A 336 -11.26 -13.01 -1.73
CA ALA A 336 -9.86 -13.42 -1.66
C ALA A 336 -8.86 -12.28 -1.92
N GLN A 337 -9.32 -11.04 -2.01
CA GLN A 337 -8.49 -9.85 -2.26
C GLN A 337 -7.44 -9.61 -1.18
N THR A 338 -6.29 -9.05 -1.58
CA THR A 338 -5.16 -8.76 -0.68
C THR A 338 -5.23 -7.37 -0.04
N TRP A 339 -6.14 -6.50 -0.45
CA TRP A 339 -6.36 -5.19 0.14
C TRP A 339 -7.53 -5.14 1.12
N GLY A 340 -7.60 -4.06 1.88
CA GLY A 340 -8.60 -3.87 2.92
C GLY A 340 -8.41 -4.79 4.12
N ARG A 341 -7.22 -5.39 4.27
CA ARG A 341 -6.92 -6.38 5.30
C ARG A 341 -5.58 -6.07 5.95
N GLY A 342 -5.40 -6.56 7.16
CA GLY A 342 -4.17 -6.29 7.90
C GLY A 342 -4.04 -7.09 9.17
N ASN A 343 -3.06 -6.74 9.99
CA ASN A 343 -2.81 -7.39 11.27
C ASN A 343 -3.56 -6.68 12.38
N LEU A 344 -4.00 -7.44 13.37
CA LEU A 344 -4.61 -6.88 14.59
C LEU A 344 -3.55 -6.55 15.65
N SER A 345 -2.60 -7.47 15.86
CA SER A 345 -1.56 -7.34 16.88
C SER A 345 -0.45 -8.36 16.66
N PHE A 346 0.65 -8.19 17.40
CA PHE A 346 1.75 -9.17 17.47
C PHE A 346 2.19 -9.38 18.90
N THR A 347 2.69 -10.61 19.15
CA THR A 347 3.42 -10.95 20.36
C THR A 347 4.55 -11.91 19.98
N SER A 348 5.75 -11.61 20.41
CA SER A 348 6.95 -12.42 20.15
C SER A 348 7.28 -13.30 21.33
N ILE A 349 7.72 -14.54 21.08
CA ILE A 349 8.24 -15.49 22.08
C ILE A 349 9.76 -15.38 22.10
N ASN A 350 10.36 -15.39 23.30
CA ASN A 350 11.81 -15.33 23.50
C ASN A 350 12.45 -16.72 23.34
N LEU A 351 12.60 -17.20 22.12
CA LEU A 351 13.21 -18.50 21.84
C LEU A 351 14.64 -18.66 22.38
N PRO A 352 15.54 -17.64 22.33
CA PRO A 352 16.85 -17.74 22.95
C PRO A 352 16.78 -18.06 24.45
N ARG A 353 15.86 -17.43 25.18
CA ARG A 353 15.67 -17.69 26.61
C ARG A 353 15.20 -19.12 26.87
N LEU A 354 14.21 -19.59 26.10
CA LEU A 354 13.75 -20.98 26.17
C LEU A 354 14.89 -21.97 25.88
N GLY A 355 15.71 -21.73 24.87
CA GLY A 355 16.86 -22.56 24.55
C GLY A 355 17.92 -22.62 25.67
N ILE A 356 18.20 -21.47 26.32
CA ILE A 356 19.14 -21.42 27.45
C ILE A 356 18.57 -22.17 28.66
N GLN A 357 17.28 -22.00 28.94
CA GLN A 357 16.61 -22.64 30.09
C GLN A 357 16.45 -24.16 29.90
N ALA A 358 16.33 -24.61 28.66
CA ALA A 358 16.22 -26.03 28.34
C ALA A 358 17.54 -26.80 28.54
N ASP A 359 18.70 -26.11 28.59
CA ASP A 359 20.02 -26.69 28.86
C ASP A 359 20.33 -27.96 28.05
N HIS A 360 20.26 -27.86 26.71
CA HIS A 360 20.43 -28.94 25.73
C HIS A 360 19.32 -30.02 25.71
N ASP A 361 18.29 -29.93 26.53
CA ASP A 361 17.12 -30.81 26.52
C ASP A 361 16.09 -30.32 25.47
N VAL A 362 16.03 -31.04 24.35
CA VAL A 362 15.13 -30.69 23.23
C VAL A 362 13.65 -30.92 23.59
N ASP A 363 13.35 -31.99 24.35
CA ASP A 363 11.97 -32.30 24.74
C ASP A 363 11.45 -31.27 25.72
N ARG A 364 12.28 -30.84 26.66
CA ARG A 364 11.97 -29.71 27.54
C ARG A 364 11.75 -28.41 26.74
N PHE A 365 12.65 -28.09 25.79
CA PHE A 365 12.50 -26.92 24.94
C PHE A 365 11.16 -26.93 24.21
N MET A 366 10.79 -28.06 23.61
CA MET A 366 9.52 -28.18 22.86
C MET A 366 8.30 -28.06 23.77
N SER A 367 8.36 -28.63 24.96
CA SER A 367 7.27 -28.47 25.96
C SER A 367 7.08 -27.04 26.44
N ASP A 368 8.20 -26.35 26.75
CA ASP A 368 8.17 -24.95 27.20
C ASP A 368 7.75 -24.01 26.05
N PHE A 369 8.13 -24.35 24.81
CA PHE A 369 7.69 -23.62 23.61
C PHE A 369 6.19 -23.76 23.36
N ASP A 370 5.63 -24.98 23.49
CA ASP A 370 4.18 -25.19 23.37
C ASP A 370 3.39 -24.43 24.42
N ALA A 371 3.85 -24.43 25.68
CA ALA A 371 3.24 -23.64 26.74
C ALA A 371 3.29 -22.13 26.45
N SER A 372 4.41 -21.65 25.88
CA SER A 372 4.57 -20.24 25.47
C SER A 372 3.64 -19.87 24.32
N ILE A 373 3.41 -20.77 23.36
CA ILE A 373 2.45 -20.58 22.28
C ILE A 373 1.04 -20.42 22.84
N ASP A 374 0.62 -21.31 23.76
CA ASP A 374 -0.71 -21.24 24.35
C ASP A 374 -0.94 -19.94 25.13
N LEU A 375 0.08 -19.49 25.89
CA LEU A 375 0.05 -18.21 26.59
C LEU A 375 -0.12 -17.03 25.61
N VAL A 376 0.63 -17.04 24.50
CA VAL A 376 0.58 -15.98 23.48
C VAL A 376 -0.77 -15.97 22.77
N ILE A 377 -1.34 -17.13 22.46
CA ILE A 377 -2.69 -17.21 21.85
C ILE A 377 -3.72 -16.62 22.82
N ASP A 378 -3.68 -16.96 24.10
CA ASP A 378 -4.60 -16.39 25.09
C ASP A 378 -4.46 -14.87 25.19
N GLN A 379 -3.23 -14.36 25.21
CA GLN A 379 -2.96 -12.92 25.23
C GLN A 379 -3.47 -12.21 23.97
N LEU A 380 -3.28 -12.79 22.77
CA LEU A 380 -3.77 -12.22 21.51
C LEU A 380 -5.30 -12.23 21.45
N LEU A 381 -5.96 -13.28 21.97
CA LEU A 381 -7.42 -13.35 22.07
C LEU A 381 -7.97 -12.34 23.08
N GLU A 382 -7.27 -12.09 24.19
CA GLU A 382 -7.62 -11.03 25.13
C GLU A 382 -7.65 -9.67 24.43
N ARG A 383 -6.58 -9.35 23.68
CA ARG A 383 -6.49 -8.11 22.90
C ARG A 383 -7.57 -8.02 21.81
N PHE A 384 -7.82 -9.12 21.09
CA PHE A 384 -8.90 -9.19 20.09
C PHE A 384 -10.26 -8.84 20.69
N LYS A 385 -10.61 -9.42 21.84
CA LYS A 385 -11.89 -9.14 22.55
C LYS A 385 -12.05 -7.65 22.92
N ILE A 386 -10.94 -6.98 23.25
CA ILE A 386 -10.94 -5.54 23.54
C ILE A 386 -11.20 -4.75 22.25
N GLN A 387 -10.50 -5.09 21.17
CA GLN A 387 -10.62 -4.41 19.88
C GLN A 387 -11.99 -4.64 19.24
N ALA A 388 -12.53 -5.86 19.30
CA ALA A 388 -13.81 -6.24 18.73
C ALA A 388 -15.02 -5.46 19.31
N ARG A 389 -14.90 -4.97 20.53
CA ARG A 389 -15.93 -4.13 21.17
C ARG A 389 -15.92 -2.68 20.72
N LYS A 390 -14.92 -2.25 19.96
CA LYS A 390 -14.85 -0.89 19.43
C LYS A 390 -15.88 -0.67 18.34
N LYS A 391 -16.17 0.60 18.08
CA LYS A 391 -17.12 1.05 17.08
C LYS A 391 -16.41 1.67 15.90
N VAL A 392 -17.05 1.70 14.72
CA VAL A 392 -16.53 2.33 13.51
C VAL A 392 -16.02 3.75 13.77
N ARG A 393 -16.72 4.55 14.57
CA ARG A 393 -16.29 5.92 14.93
C ARG A 393 -14.95 6.01 15.68
N ASN A 394 -14.43 4.90 16.22
CA ASN A 394 -13.09 4.86 16.81
C ASN A 394 -11.99 4.75 15.76
N PHE A 395 -12.37 4.47 14.50
CA PHE A 395 -11.50 4.32 13.33
C PHE A 395 -12.08 5.13 12.16
N PRO A 396 -12.10 6.48 12.28
CA PRO A 396 -12.84 7.34 11.34
C PRO A 396 -12.34 7.26 9.90
N PHE A 397 -11.06 6.93 9.67
CA PHE A 397 -10.51 6.71 8.34
C PHE A 397 -10.51 5.23 7.97
N LEU A 398 -9.89 4.38 8.77
CA LEU A 398 -9.71 2.94 8.49
C LEU A 398 -11.05 2.23 8.23
N MET A 399 -12.04 2.47 9.08
CA MET A 399 -13.36 1.87 8.99
C MET A 399 -14.38 2.84 8.38
N GLY A 400 -14.33 4.12 8.78
CA GLY A 400 -15.29 5.14 8.33
C GLY A 400 -15.18 5.54 6.86
N GLN A 401 -14.04 5.25 6.20
CA GLN A 401 -13.85 5.46 4.76
C GLN A 401 -13.81 4.14 3.97
N GLY A 402 -14.20 3.02 4.57
CA GLY A 402 -14.25 1.73 3.89
C GLY A 402 -12.88 1.13 3.53
N VAL A 403 -11.80 1.58 4.19
CA VAL A 403 -10.45 1.04 3.90
C VAL A 403 -10.33 -0.42 4.33
N TRP A 404 -10.93 -0.78 5.48
CA TRP A 404 -11.00 -2.16 5.93
C TRP A 404 -12.18 -2.87 5.30
N ILE A 405 -11.94 -4.06 4.76
CA ILE A 405 -12.94 -4.88 4.07
C ILE A 405 -14.18 -5.14 4.94
N GLY A 406 -15.36 -4.91 4.38
CA GLY A 406 -16.64 -5.07 5.07
C GLY A 406 -17.11 -3.84 5.84
N SER A 407 -16.19 -2.93 6.20
CA SER A 407 -16.55 -1.73 6.96
C SER A 407 -17.41 -0.74 6.19
N GLU A 408 -17.43 -0.83 4.88
CA GLU A 408 -18.31 -0.04 3.99
C GLU A 408 -19.81 -0.27 4.26
N ASN A 409 -20.15 -1.37 4.91
CA ASN A 409 -21.54 -1.74 5.25
C ASN A 409 -21.93 -1.34 6.68
N LEU A 410 -21.01 -0.76 7.47
CA LEU A 410 -21.23 -0.45 8.87
C LEU A 410 -21.50 1.04 9.09
N GLY A 411 -22.39 1.33 10.05
CA GLY A 411 -22.62 2.68 10.55
C GLY A 411 -21.63 3.07 11.66
N PRO A 412 -21.53 4.37 11.99
CA PRO A 412 -20.56 4.88 12.98
C PRO A 412 -20.65 4.23 14.37
N ASP A 413 -21.83 3.74 14.74
CA ASP A 413 -22.12 3.14 16.05
C ASP A 413 -22.06 1.62 16.06
N ASP A 414 -21.85 0.99 14.93
CA ASP A 414 -21.74 -0.46 14.81
C ASP A 414 -20.41 -0.95 15.37
N ALA A 415 -20.42 -2.13 15.97
CA ALA A 415 -19.21 -2.79 16.45
C ALA A 415 -18.40 -3.33 15.26
N VAL A 416 -17.06 -3.32 15.40
CA VAL A 416 -16.16 -3.78 14.33
C VAL A 416 -15.83 -5.28 14.40
N ALA A 417 -16.47 -6.03 15.30
CA ALA A 417 -16.18 -7.45 15.55
C ALA A 417 -16.10 -8.29 14.28
N GLU A 418 -17.18 -8.29 13.51
CA GLU A 418 -17.29 -9.14 12.29
C GLU A 418 -16.26 -8.80 11.24
N VAL A 419 -15.99 -7.52 11.02
CA VAL A 419 -15.03 -7.10 9.99
C VAL A 419 -13.58 -7.34 10.41
N LEU A 420 -13.27 -7.39 11.71
CA LEU A 420 -11.93 -7.75 12.19
C LEU A 420 -11.58 -9.21 11.91
N GLU A 421 -12.55 -10.10 11.72
CA GLU A 421 -12.32 -11.50 11.35
C GLU A 421 -11.68 -11.66 9.95
N HIS A 422 -11.78 -10.64 9.09
CA HIS A 422 -11.05 -10.58 7.82
C HIS A 422 -9.55 -10.29 7.95
N ALA A 423 -9.05 -10.08 9.16
CA ALA A 423 -7.64 -9.83 9.40
C ALA A 423 -6.76 -10.95 8.79
N VAL A 424 -5.52 -10.61 8.52
CA VAL A 424 -4.52 -11.61 8.10
C VAL A 424 -4.24 -12.51 9.28
N THR A 425 -4.55 -13.80 9.13
CA THR A 425 -4.27 -14.82 10.13
C THR A 425 -3.08 -15.66 9.67
N ASP A 426 -2.16 -15.96 10.57
CA ASP A 426 -1.01 -16.81 10.30
C ASP A 426 -1.24 -18.23 10.86
N ARG A 427 -0.26 -19.10 10.73
CA ARG A 427 -0.26 -20.57 10.86
C ARG A 427 -0.79 -21.19 12.16
N PHE A 428 -1.23 -20.40 13.14
CA PHE A 428 -1.81 -20.90 14.41
C PHE A 428 -3.34 -20.87 14.46
N ILE A 429 -3.99 -20.71 13.32
CA ILE A 429 -5.45 -20.69 13.18
C ILE A 429 -6.12 -21.86 13.92
N ASP A 430 -5.58 -23.07 13.81
CA ASP A 430 -6.21 -24.26 14.40
C ASP A 430 -6.34 -24.19 15.91
N ARG A 431 -5.30 -23.66 16.59
CA ARG A 431 -5.32 -23.47 18.04
C ARG A 431 -6.23 -22.31 18.45
N VAL A 432 -6.27 -21.25 17.65
CA VAL A 432 -7.14 -20.10 17.87
C VAL A 432 -8.61 -20.50 17.69
N ASP A 433 -8.94 -21.19 16.59
CA ASP A 433 -10.29 -21.66 16.29
C ASP A 433 -10.79 -22.63 17.36
N ALA A 434 -9.96 -23.55 17.83
CA ALA A 434 -10.31 -24.45 18.93
C ALA A 434 -10.66 -23.69 20.23
N LYS A 435 -9.92 -22.61 20.56
CA LYS A 435 -10.20 -21.78 21.74
C LYS A 435 -11.43 -20.87 21.58
N LEU A 436 -11.76 -20.48 20.34
CA LEU A 436 -12.98 -19.71 20.04
C LEU A 436 -14.23 -20.60 19.93
N GLY A 437 -14.05 -21.93 19.89
CA GLY A 437 -15.16 -22.88 19.76
C GLY A 437 -15.71 -22.98 18.31
N HIS A 438 -14.93 -22.57 17.32
CA HIS A 438 -15.25 -22.72 15.91
C HIS A 438 -14.56 -23.97 15.34
N PRO A 439 -15.28 -25.09 15.12
CA PRO A 439 -14.70 -26.23 14.41
C PRO A 439 -14.46 -25.88 12.95
N ARG A 440 -13.29 -26.13 12.44
CA ARG A 440 -12.97 -25.95 11.02
C ARG A 440 -13.93 -26.75 10.13
N ALA A 441 -14.45 -26.09 9.10
CA ALA A 441 -14.83 -26.77 7.88
C ALA A 441 -13.53 -27.10 7.12
N ASP A 442 -13.16 -28.36 7.04
CA ASP A 442 -12.03 -28.84 6.26
C ASP A 442 -12.26 -28.49 4.78
N PRO A 443 -11.38 -27.71 4.12
CA PRO A 443 -11.50 -27.43 2.69
C PRO A 443 -11.28 -28.66 1.80
N HIS A 444 -10.80 -29.78 2.34
CA HIS A 444 -10.51 -31.01 1.60
C HIS A 444 -11.29 -32.25 2.10
N GLY A 445 -12.16 -32.12 3.11
CA GLY A 445 -13.08 -33.21 3.51
C GLY A 445 -12.43 -34.37 4.29
N ASP A 446 -11.16 -34.27 4.69
CA ASP A 446 -10.48 -35.29 5.46
C ASP A 446 -10.30 -34.86 6.92
N ALA A 447 -10.98 -35.55 7.81
CA ALA A 447 -10.77 -35.41 9.25
C ALA A 447 -9.32 -35.79 9.59
N ILE A 448 -8.53 -34.85 10.05
CA ILE A 448 -7.21 -35.13 10.62
C ILE A 448 -7.44 -35.64 12.04
N PRO A 449 -6.86 -36.82 12.41
CA PRO A 449 -7.07 -37.43 13.71
C PRO A 449 -6.44 -36.66 14.87
#